data_353bb7e68e0df0c8b96caedf37089f91
#
_entry.id   353bb7e68e0df0c8b96caedf37089f91
#
_cell.length_a   1.000
_cell.length_b   1.000
_cell.length_c   1.000
_cell.angle_alpha   90.00
_cell.angle_beta   90.00
_cell.angle_gamma   90.00
#
_symmetry.space_group_name_H-M   'P 1'
#
loop_
_entity.id
_entity.type
_entity.pdbx_description
1 polymer ?
#
loop_
_entity_poly.entity_id
_entity_poly.type
_entity_poly.pdbx_seq_one_letter_code
_entity_poly.pdbx_strand_id
1 'polypeptide(L)'
;MAAAAGAKVGLCELPYDPISTENLGGLGGTCVIRGCVPKKLFVFGSEFAAQFQDAQGFGWDVDEPTLDWKRLLIAKTKEIQRLNGVYQKLLHGSGVSTFEGAGKLIDKHTVEIRKGTVSIYFLYPLCRMTLDNTGLRRTSDCSKHSDRNRWQGSRA
;
A
#
# COMPACT_ATOMS: atom_id res chain seq x y z
N MET A 1 -6.97 0.54 15.13
CA MET A 1 -7.24 0.28 16.56
C MET A 1 -6.09 0.71 17.44
N ALA A 2 -4.85 0.19 17.30
CA ALA A 2 -3.72 0.59 18.18
C ALA A 2 -3.42 2.10 18.14
N ALA A 3 -3.35 2.72 16.94
CA ALA A 3 -3.15 4.15 16.81
C ALA A 3 -4.31 4.97 17.43
N ALA A 4 -5.55 4.51 17.26
CA ALA A 4 -6.71 5.16 17.91
C ALA A 4 -6.68 5.07 19.45
N ALA A 5 -5.97 4.08 20.00
CA ALA A 5 -5.71 3.94 21.43
C ALA A 5 -4.47 4.75 21.90
N GLY A 6 -3.94 5.63 21.07
CA GLY A 6 -2.79 6.48 21.40
C GLY A 6 -1.41 5.86 21.19
N ALA A 7 -1.34 4.64 20.66
CA ALA A 7 -0.06 4.02 20.34
C ALA A 7 0.60 4.67 19.11
N LYS A 8 1.92 4.81 19.11
CA LYS A 8 2.69 5.16 17.92
C LYS A 8 2.82 3.91 17.05
N VAL A 9 2.22 3.93 15.86
CA VAL A 9 2.17 2.77 14.97
C VAL A 9 2.94 3.07 13.69
N GLY A 10 3.85 2.18 13.31
CA GLY A 10 4.50 2.15 12.00
C GLY A 10 4.05 0.93 11.21
N LEU A 11 3.86 1.09 9.92
CA LEU A 11 3.51 0.04 8.97
C LEU A 11 4.52 0.02 7.84
N CYS A 12 5.15 -1.14 7.63
CA CYS A 12 6.02 -1.38 6.49
C CYS A 12 5.24 -2.11 5.41
N GLU A 13 5.27 -1.59 4.20
CA GLU A 13 4.63 -2.22 3.03
C GLU A 13 5.61 -2.24 1.87
N LEU A 14 5.62 -3.35 1.13
CA LEU A 14 6.43 -3.46 -0.07
C LEU A 14 6.00 -2.45 -1.14
N PRO A 15 6.91 -2.05 -2.04
CA PRO A 15 6.58 -1.11 -3.12
C PRO A 15 5.38 -1.57 -3.94
N TYR A 16 4.50 -0.63 -4.25
CA TYR A 16 3.38 -0.88 -5.14
C TYR A 16 3.84 -0.79 -6.61
N ASP A 17 3.52 -1.84 -7.37
CA ASP A 17 3.63 -1.82 -8.83
C ASP A 17 2.36 -2.43 -9.42
N PRO A 18 1.62 -1.71 -10.26
CA PRO A 18 0.35 -2.18 -10.81
C PRO A 18 0.52 -3.30 -11.85
N ILE A 19 1.71 -3.48 -12.40
CA ILE A 19 1.96 -4.36 -13.56
C ILE A 19 2.95 -5.47 -13.22
N SER A 20 3.99 -5.18 -12.40
CA SER A 20 5.03 -6.13 -12.08
C SER A 20 4.52 -7.30 -11.24
N THR A 21 4.98 -8.50 -11.56
CA THR A 21 4.81 -9.71 -10.74
C THR A 21 5.91 -9.86 -9.70
N GLU A 22 7.00 -9.11 -9.82
CA GLU A 22 8.14 -9.14 -8.91
C GLU A 22 7.87 -8.29 -7.66
N ASN A 23 7.22 -7.14 -7.83
CA ASN A 23 6.81 -6.28 -6.72
C ASN A 23 5.41 -6.65 -6.26
N LEU A 24 5.32 -7.50 -5.25
CA LEU A 24 4.04 -8.01 -4.74
C LEU A 24 3.36 -7.10 -3.71
N GLY A 25 3.94 -5.94 -3.42
CA GLY A 25 3.46 -5.00 -2.43
C GLY A 25 2.31 -4.10 -2.88
N GLY A 26 1.93 -3.25 -1.96
CA GLY A 26 0.92 -2.22 -2.11
C GLY A 26 -0.14 -2.24 -1.03
N LEU A 27 -0.49 -1.06 -0.53
CA LEU A 27 -1.52 -0.89 0.48
C LEU A 27 -2.88 -1.40 -0.01
N GLY A 28 -3.54 -2.21 0.80
CA GLY A 28 -4.74 -2.95 0.45
C GLY A 28 -4.48 -4.45 0.23
N GLY A 29 -3.21 -4.83 0.11
CA GLY A 29 -2.75 -6.22 0.01
C GLY A 29 -3.20 -6.92 -1.27
N THR A 30 -2.99 -8.23 -1.33
CA THR A 30 -3.27 -9.05 -2.52
C THR A 30 -4.71 -8.91 -3.02
N CYS A 31 -5.69 -8.83 -2.12
CA CYS A 31 -7.10 -8.74 -2.52
C CYS A 31 -7.39 -7.49 -3.36
N VAL A 32 -6.92 -6.33 -2.91
CA VAL A 32 -7.15 -5.06 -3.62
C VAL A 32 -6.28 -4.94 -4.87
N ILE A 33 -5.01 -5.32 -4.77
CA ILE A 33 -4.04 -5.05 -5.82
C ILE A 33 -4.10 -6.07 -6.95
N ARG A 34 -4.20 -7.38 -6.63
CA ARG A 34 -4.04 -8.48 -7.60
C ARG A 34 -5.10 -9.58 -7.52
N GLY A 35 -6.05 -9.48 -6.60
CA GLY A 35 -7.02 -10.53 -6.32
C GLY A 35 -8.46 -10.12 -6.52
N CYS A 36 -9.18 -9.91 -5.42
CA CYS A 36 -10.64 -9.77 -5.39
C CYS A 36 -11.14 -8.60 -6.25
N VAL A 37 -10.49 -7.44 -6.17
CA VAL A 37 -10.94 -6.26 -6.90
C VAL A 37 -10.71 -6.37 -8.40
N PRO A 38 -9.48 -6.59 -8.90
CA PRO A 38 -9.26 -6.73 -10.34
C PRO A 38 -10.03 -7.90 -10.95
N LYS A 39 -10.12 -9.03 -10.24
CA LYS A 39 -10.95 -10.16 -10.68
C LYS A 39 -12.41 -9.73 -10.89
N LYS A 40 -13.00 -9.02 -9.93
CA LYS A 40 -14.41 -8.61 -10.03
C LYS A 40 -14.64 -7.61 -11.16
N LEU A 41 -13.70 -6.71 -11.40
CA LEU A 41 -13.76 -5.79 -12.53
C LEU A 41 -13.75 -6.52 -13.88
N PHE A 42 -12.92 -7.57 -14.01
CA PHE A 42 -12.90 -8.39 -15.22
C PHE A 42 -14.19 -9.21 -15.41
N VAL A 43 -14.67 -9.86 -14.33
CA VAL A 43 -15.95 -10.59 -14.38
C VAL A 43 -17.08 -9.66 -14.80
N PHE A 44 -17.20 -8.50 -14.16
CA PHE A 44 -18.23 -7.52 -14.49
C PHE A 44 -18.11 -7.02 -15.94
N GLY A 45 -16.87 -6.77 -16.40
CA GLY A 45 -16.63 -6.38 -17.80
C GLY A 45 -16.99 -7.48 -18.80
N SER A 46 -16.84 -8.76 -18.44
CA SER A 46 -17.19 -9.88 -19.32
C SER A 46 -18.71 -10.12 -19.44
N GLU A 47 -19.49 -9.72 -18.43
CA GLU A 47 -20.95 -9.86 -18.44
C GLU A 47 -21.62 -9.02 -19.53
N PHE A 48 -21.01 -7.91 -19.95
CA PHE A 48 -21.55 -7.07 -21.02
C PHE A 48 -21.71 -7.80 -22.36
N ALA A 49 -20.85 -8.79 -22.65
CA ALA A 49 -20.96 -9.56 -23.90
C ALA A 49 -22.30 -10.27 -24.03
N ALA A 50 -22.78 -10.89 -22.96
CA ALA A 50 -24.10 -11.53 -22.93
C ALA A 50 -25.23 -10.48 -22.92
N GLN A 51 -25.05 -9.39 -22.16
CA GLN A 51 -26.05 -8.32 -22.08
C GLN A 51 -26.30 -7.64 -23.44
N PHE A 52 -25.30 -7.47 -24.29
CA PHE A 52 -25.46 -6.95 -25.64
C PHE A 52 -26.32 -7.86 -26.52
N GLN A 53 -26.17 -9.20 -26.37
CA GLN A 53 -27.01 -10.17 -27.08
C GLN A 53 -28.44 -10.13 -26.58
N ASP A 54 -28.63 -10.11 -25.25
CA ASP A 54 -29.94 -10.07 -24.64
C ASP A 54 -30.70 -8.78 -25.00
N ALA A 55 -30.01 -7.65 -25.06
CA ALA A 55 -30.59 -6.35 -25.36
C ALA A 55 -31.35 -6.32 -26.68
N GLN A 56 -30.90 -7.05 -27.70
CA GLN A 56 -31.61 -7.16 -29.00
C GLN A 56 -33.01 -7.77 -28.84
N GLY A 57 -33.15 -8.75 -27.94
CA GLY A 57 -34.46 -9.37 -27.62
C GLY A 57 -35.47 -8.40 -27.00
N PHE A 58 -34.98 -7.29 -26.43
CA PHE A 58 -35.78 -6.23 -25.81
C PHE A 58 -35.94 -4.98 -26.67
N GLY A 59 -35.61 -5.10 -27.97
CA GLY A 59 -35.80 -4.01 -28.93
C GLY A 59 -34.71 -2.95 -28.97
N TRP A 60 -33.56 -3.22 -28.35
CA TRP A 60 -32.37 -2.37 -28.51
C TRP A 60 -31.64 -2.75 -29.80
N ASP A 61 -31.35 -1.76 -30.62
CA ASP A 61 -30.48 -1.93 -31.78
C ASP A 61 -29.03 -1.71 -31.31
N VAL A 62 -28.28 -2.78 -31.21
CA VAL A 62 -26.88 -2.78 -30.76
C VAL A 62 -26.04 -3.30 -31.90
N ASP A 63 -25.23 -2.43 -32.50
CA ASP A 63 -24.21 -2.82 -33.47
C ASP A 63 -23.23 -3.82 -32.85
N GLU A 64 -22.43 -4.49 -33.70
CA GLU A 64 -21.45 -5.48 -33.23
C GLU A 64 -20.48 -4.86 -32.18
N PRO A 65 -20.61 -5.21 -30.89
CA PRO A 65 -19.78 -4.64 -29.86
C PRO A 65 -18.37 -5.22 -29.93
N THR A 66 -17.36 -4.36 -29.88
CA THR A 66 -15.95 -4.77 -29.87
C THR A 66 -15.32 -4.46 -28.52
N LEU A 67 -14.54 -5.41 -28.00
CA LEU A 67 -13.81 -5.24 -26.75
C LEU A 67 -12.42 -4.64 -27.00
N ASP A 68 -12.17 -3.46 -26.49
CA ASP A 68 -10.80 -2.92 -26.37
C ASP A 68 -10.19 -3.39 -25.04
N TRP A 69 -9.45 -4.48 -25.10
CA TRP A 69 -8.76 -5.05 -23.95
C TRP A 69 -7.78 -4.08 -23.29
N LYS A 70 -7.05 -3.28 -24.07
CA LYS A 70 -6.10 -2.30 -23.55
C LYS A 70 -6.79 -1.22 -22.74
N ARG A 71 -7.93 -0.73 -23.24
CA ARG A 71 -8.74 0.26 -22.52
C ARG A 71 -9.27 -0.29 -21.20
N LEU A 72 -9.72 -1.54 -21.18
CA LEU A 72 -10.16 -2.22 -19.94
C LEU A 72 -9.02 -2.35 -18.92
N LEU A 73 -7.82 -2.76 -19.38
CA LEU A 73 -6.65 -2.86 -18.51
C LEU A 73 -6.24 -1.52 -17.90
N ILE A 74 -6.26 -0.45 -18.70
CA ILE A 74 -5.94 0.91 -18.22
C ILE A 74 -6.96 1.34 -17.16
N ALA A 75 -8.25 1.16 -17.42
CA ALA A 75 -9.33 1.54 -16.50
C ALA A 75 -9.21 0.76 -15.18
N LYS A 76 -9.01 -0.56 -15.25
CA LYS A 76 -8.77 -1.42 -14.08
C LYS A 76 -7.55 -0.95 -13.29
N THR A 77 -6.43 -0.68 -13.95
CA THR A 77 -5.19 -0.25 -13.28
C THR A 77 -5.38 1.09 -12.57
N LYS A 78 -6.05 2.04 -13.22
CA LYS A 78 -6.38 3.35 -12.61
C LYS A 78 -7.23 3.20 -11.35
N GLU A 79 -8.21 2.29 -11.36
CA GLU A 79 -9.04 2.04 -10.18
C GLU A 79 -8.24 1.42 -9.04
N ILE A 80 -7.35 0.47 -9.30
CA ILE A 80 -6.47 -0.10 -8.28
C ILE A 80 -5.55 0.97 -7.68
N GLN A 81 -4.97 1.84 -8.51
CA GLN A 81 -4.15 2.96 -8.03
C GLN A 81 -4.95 3.90 -7.12
N ARG A 82 -6.20 4.22 -7.51
CA ARG A 82 -7.10 5.04 -6.70
C ARG A 82 -7.34 4.41 -5.33
N LEU A 83 -7.64 3.12 -5.29
CA LEU A 83 -7.88 2.38 -4.05
C LEU A 83 -6.63 2.32 -3.17
N ASN A 84 -5.46 2.08 -3.75
CA ASN A 84 -4.20 2.12 -3.01
C ASN A 84 -4.01 3.48 -2.32
N GLY A 85 -4.28 4.58 -3.03
CA GLY A 85 -4.26 5.93 -2.46
C GLY A 85 -5.30 6.17 -1.35
N VAL A 86 -6.47 5.51 -1.42
CA VAL A 86 -7.48 5.57 -0.34
C VAL A 86 -6.93 4.90 0.93
N TYR A 87 -6.33 3.71 0.82
CA TYR A 87 -5.71 3.04 1.97
C TYR A 87 -4.60 3.87 2.60
N GLN A 88 -3.77 4.53 1.77
CA GLN A 88 -2.73 5.43 2.26
C GLN A 88 -3.32 6.60 3.07
N LYS A 89 -4.39 7.22 2.56
CA LYS A 89 -5.08 8.31 3.27
C LYS A 89 -5.71 7.84 4.59
N LEU A 90 -6.32 6.66 4.61
CA LEU A 90 -6.92 6.08 5.82
C LEU A 90 -5.87 5.81 6.90
N LEU A 91 -4.72 5.24 6.54
CA LEU A 91 -3.62 5.00 7.46
C LEU A 91 -3.07 6.31 8.03
N HIS A 92 -2.80 7.28 7.17
CA HIS A 92 -2.31 8.59 7.57
C HIS A 92 -3.32 9.32 8.47
N GLY A 93 -4.60 9.33 8.11
CA GLY A 93 -5.68 9.92 8.91
C GLY A 93 -5.88 9.24 10.27
N SER A 94 -5.46 7.96 10.39
CA SER A 94 -5.47 7.22 11.66
C SER A 94 -4.19 7.41 12.49
N GLY A 95 -3.26 8.28 12.07
CA GLY A 95 -2.00 8.52 12.78
C GLY A 95 -0.96 7.41 12.62
N VAL A 96 -1.09 6.57 11.59
CA VAL A 96 -0.12 5.50 11.27
C VAL A 96 0.96 6.03 10.34
N SER A 97 2.22 5.88 10.73
CA SER A 97 3.37 6.16 9.87
C SER A 97 3.59 5.01 8.90
N THR A 98 3.59 5.29 7.60
CA THR A 98 3.82 4.28 6.56
C THR A 98 5.24 4.35 6.03
N PHE A 99 5.85 3.18 5.84
CA PHE A 99 7.21 3.02 5.33
C PHE A 99 7.18 2.05 4.16
N GLU A 100 7.71 2.46 3.02
CA GLU A 100 7.81 1.62 1.85
C GLU A 100 9.09 0.79 1.90
N GLY A 101 8.95 -0.52 1.93
CA GLY A 101 10.04 -1.48 1.96
C GLY A 101 9.73 -2.72 2.77
N ALA A 102 10.61 -3.73 2.66
CA ALA A 102 10.54 -4.96 3.44
C ALA A 102 11.01 -4.71 4.88
N GLY A 103 10.10 -4.82 5.83
CA GLY A 103 10.40 -4.69 7.26
C GLY A 103 10.93 -6.00 7.85
N LYS A 104 12.04 -5.94 8.61
CA LYS A 104 12.61 -7.05 9.36
C LYS A 104 12.91 -6.63 10.78
N LEU A 105 12.39 -7.37 11.76
CA LEU A 105 12.78 -7.22 13.15
C LEU A 105 14.21 -7.71 13.34
N ILE A 106 15.09 -6.84 13.79
CA ILE A 106 16.48 -7.19 14.13
C ILE A 106 16.55 -7.54 15.62
N ASP A 107 15.95 -6.74 16.45
CA ASP A 107 15.83 -6.96 17.89
C ASP A 107 14.54 -6.32 18.43
N LYS A 108 14.33 -6.36 19.75
CA LYS A 108 13.13 -5.81 20.42
C LYS A 108 12.93 -4.29 20.28
N HIS A 109 13.95 -3.59 19.79
CA HIS A 109 13.93 -2.13 19.65
C HIS A 109 14.27 -1.65 18.24
N THR A 110 14.66 -2.58 17.33
CA THR A 110 15.19 -2.21 16.02
C THR A 110 14.43 -2.91 14.90
N VAL A 111 13.93 -2.13 13.96
CA VAL A 111 13.35 -2.61 12.70
C VAL A 111 14.22 -2.12 11.54
N GLU A 112 14.69 -3.03 10.72
CA GLU A 112 15.31 -2.74 9.44
C GLU A 112 14.24 -2.67 8.36
N ILE A 113 14.25 -1.61 7.55
CA ILE A 113 13.38 -1.49 6.37
C ILE A 113 14.25 -1.43 5.14
N ARG A 114 14.13 -2.44 4.27
CA ARG A 114 14.89 -2.53 3.03
C ARG A 114 14.05 -2.04 1.85
N LYS A 115 14.64 -1.09 1.11
CA LYS A 115 14.10 -0.62 -0.17
C LYS A 115 15.22 -0.70 -1.22
N GLY A 116 15.20 -1.74 -2.04
CA GLY A 116 16.32 -2.04 -2.96
C GLY A 116 17.62 -2.27 -2.20
N THR A 117 18.66 -1.51 -2.54
CA THR A 117 19.98 -1.58 -1.89
C THR A 117 20.10 -0.74 -0.62
N VAL A 118 19.06 0.05 -0.28
CA VAL A 118 19.05 0.94 0.89
C VAL A 118 18.38 0.25 2.07
N SER A 119 19.06 0.20 3.21
CA SER A 119 18.49 -0.22 4.49
C SER A 119 18.34 0.97 5.43
N ILE A 120 17.16 1.11 5.99
CA ILE A 120 16.83 2.14 6.97
C ILE A 120 16.56 1.44 8.30
N TYR A 121 17.23 1.87 9.37
CA TYR A 121 17.05 1.31 10.70
C TYR A 121 16.24 2.26 11.56
N PHE A 122 15.20 1.75 12.19
CA PHE A 122 14.44 2.47 13.20
C PHE A 122 14.78 1.90 14.56
N LEU A 123 15.41 2.75 15.39
CA LEU A 123 15.67 2.46 16.79
C LEU A 123 14.56 3.06 17.65
N TYR A 124 13.95 2.25 18.50
CA TYR A 124 13.03 2.76 19.51
C TYR A 124 13.82 3.25 20.74
N PRO A 125 13.59 4.48 21.29
CA PRO A 125 12.54 5.39 20.94
C PRO A 125 13.00 6.53 20.01
N LEU A 126 12.86 6.42 18.71
CA LEU A 126 12.85 7.55 17.78
C LEU A 126 14.19 8.09 17.25
N CYS A 127 15.07 7.25 16.72
CA CYS A 127 16.11 7.76 15.81
C CYS A 127 16.06 7.03 14.46
N ARG A 128 15.92 7.78 13.38
CA ARG A 128 16.05 7.24 12.02
C ARG A 128 17.54 7.25 11.65
N MET A 129 18.07 6.10 11.32
CA MET A 129 19.41 5.94 10.78
C MET A 129 19.32 5.40 9.36
N THR A 130 20.07 5.96 8.44
CA THR A 130 20.14 5.50 7.04
C THR A 130 21.51 4.91 6.81
N LEU A 131 21.56 3.70 6.26
CA LEU A 131 22.78 3.07 5.76
C LEU A 131 22.84 3.31 4.26
N ASP A 132 23.85 4.02 3.81
CA ASP A 132 24.20 4.20 2.40
C ASP A 132 25.59 3.63 2.14
N ASN A 133 26.05 3.72 0.90
CA ASN A 133 27.40 3.24 0.50
C ASN A 133 28.55 3.95 1.23
N THR A 134 28.29 4.96 2.06
CA THR A 134 29.28 5.74 2.82
C THR A 134 29.25 5.44 4.32
N GLY A 135 28.34 4.58 4.78
CA GLY A 135 28.18 4.16 6.18
C GLY A 135 26.90 4.64 6.87
N LEU A 136 26.75 4.27 8.14
CA LEU A 136 25.55 4.56 8.94
C LEU A 136 25.52 6.05 9.34
N ARG A 137 24.50 6.80 8.90
CA ARG A 137 24.32 8.22 9.25
C ARG A 137 23.00 8.45 9.99
N ARG A 138 23.05 9.30 11.02
CA ARG A 138 21.85 9.85 11.68
C ARG A 138 21.20 10.88 10.74
N THR A 139 19.90 10.78 10.50
CA THR A 139 19.19 11.86 9.81
C THR A 139 18.90 13.02 10.78
N SER A 140 18.86 14.24 10.26
CA SER A 140 18.68 15.49 11.03
C SER A 140 17.40 15.57 11.89
N ASP A 141 16.48 14.62 11.74
CA ASP A 141 15.24 14.55 12.53
C ASP A 141 15.44 14.02 13.97
N CYS A 142 16.62 13.47 14.29
CA CYS A 142 16.88 12.94 15.63
C CYS A 142 16.97 14.01 16.72
N SER A 143 17.30 15.25 16.37
CA SER A 143 17.52 16.33 17.36
C SER A 143 16.25 17.02 17.86
N LYS A 144 15.15 16.91 17.11
CA LYS A 144 13.90 17.63 17.43
C LYS A 144 12.92 16.86 18.33
N HIS A 145 13.18 15.59 18.62
CA HIS A 145 12.24 14.71 19.35
C HIS A 145 12.74 14.22 20.71
N SER A 146 13.96 14.62 21.16
CA SER A 146 14.49 14.19 22.45
C SER A 146 13.78 14.80 23.66
N ASP A 147 13.04 15.93 23.49
CA ASP A 147 12.49 16.69 24.60
C ASP A 147 10.99 16.54 24.87
N ARG A 148 10.27 15.75 24.13
CA ARG A 148 8.82 15.55 24.37
C ARG A 148 8.41 14.09 24.26
N ASN A 149 8.52 13.35 25.33
CA ASN A 149 7.79 12.16 25.77
C ASN A 149 8.68 11.05 26.30
N ARG A 150 9.06 11.21 27.55
CA ARG A 150 9.50 10.10 28.42
C ARG A 150 8.30 9.15 28.60
N TRP A 151 8.37 7.99 28.01
CA TRP A 151 7.43 6.91 28.31
C TRP A 151 7.62 6.48 29.77
N GLN A 152 6.69 6.84 30.66
CA GLN A 152 6.52 6.15 31.92
C GLN A 152 5.73 4.86 31.60
N GLY A 153 6.41 3.74 31.65
CA GLY A 153 5.79 2.45 31.62
C GLY A 153 4.96 2.27 32.89
N SER A 154 3.65 2.25 32.80
CA SER A 154 2.82 1.71 33.86
C SER A 154 3.02 0.21 33.94
N ARG A 155 3.68 -0.25 35.01
CA ARG A 155 3.60 -1.64 35.43
C ARG A 155 2.23 -1.83 36.08
N ALA A 156 1.52 -2.79 35.60
CA ALA A 156 0.49 -3.55 36.33
C ALA A 156 0.64 -5.00 35.90
#